data_1f6f3251211456e1e317d03e4cbd103d
#
_entry.id   1f6f3251211456e1e317d03e4cbd103d
#
_cell.length_a   1.000
_cell.length_b   1.000
_cell.length_c   1.000
_cell.angle_alpha   90.00
_cell.angle_beta   90.00
_cell.angle_gamma   90.00
#
_symmetry.space_group_name_H-M   'P 1'
#
loop_
_entity.id
_entity.type
_entity.pdbx_description
1 polymer ?
#
loop_
_entity_poly.entity_id
_entity_poly.type
_entity_poly.pdbx_seq_one_letter_code
_entity_poly.pdbx_strand_id
1 'polypeptide(L)'
;MTLLLSNAEVENLLTMPDCLDAMEIACKELGTGHGANGARSEILTPTNRDDALYSLLTMDGVIPKFRVGAVRINSDILTWPKSETGLKRVKVPAAPNQR
;
A
#
# COMPACT_ATOMS: atom_id res chain seq x y z
N MET A 1 1.80 -19.18 -14.31
CA MET A 1 0.78 -18.33 -14.97
C MET A 1 0.42 -17.18 -14.04
N THR A 2 0.36 -15.97 -14.56
CA THR A 2 0.01 -14.78 -13.77
C THR A 2 -1.44 -14.40 -14.04
N LEU A 3 -2.20 -14.19 -12.98
CA LEU A 3 -3.59 -13.73 -13.06
C LEU A 3 -3.62 -12.23 -12.71
N LEU A 4 -4.23 -11.46 -13.59
CA LEU A 4 -4.45 -10.03 -13.35
C LEU A 4 -5.94 -9.78 -13.14
N LEU A 5 -6.27 -9.09 -12.06
CA LEU A 5 -7.65 -8.73 -11.74
C LEU A 5 -7.83 -7.24 -11.87
N SER A 6 -8.85 -6.83 -12.62
CA SER A 6 -9.24 -5.43 -12.73
C SER A 6 -10.02 -4.98 -11.49
N ASN A 7 -10.17 -3.67 -11.34
CA ASN A 7 -10.96 -3.11 -10.24
C ASN A 7 -12.43 -3.59 -10.30
N ALA A 8 -13.00 -3.65 -11.51
CA ALA A 8 -14.37 -4.12 -11.69
C ALA A 8 -14.51 -5.60 -11.32
N GLU A 9 -13.52 -6.41 -11.67
CA GLU A 9 -13.53 -7.83 -11.30
C GLU A 9 -13.45 -8.01 -9.79
N VAL A 10 -12.62 -7.23 -9.10
CA VAL A 10 -12.52 -7.27 -7.65
C VAL A 10 -13.84 -6.86 -6.99
N GLU A 11 -14.51 -5.83 -7.51
CA GLU A 11 -15.81 -5.40 -6.99
C GLU A 11 -16.86 -6.50 -7.10
N ASN A 12 -16.81 -7.30 -8.17
CA ASN A 12 -17.76 -8.39 -8.38
C ASN A 12 -17.45 -9.63 -7.54
N LEU A 13 -16.17 -9.85 -7.21
CA LEU A 13 -15.73 -11.06 -6.52
C LEU A 13 -15.64 -10.91 -5.01
N LEU A 14 -15.35 -9.70 -4.54
CA LEU A 14 -15.04 -9.46 -3.13
C LEU A 14 -16.16 -8.65 -2.48
N THR A 15 -16.77 -9.21 -1.44
CA THR A 15 -17.81 -8.53 -0.68
C THR A 15 -17.23 -7.99 0.63
N MET A 16 -17.95 -7.07 1.27
CA MET A 16 -17.52 -6.56 2.57
C MET A 16 -17.49 -7.66 3.65
N PRO A 17 -18.47 -8.56 3.74
CA PRO A 17 -18.35 -9.70 4.67
C PRO A 17 -17.12 -10.55 4.43
N ASP A 18 -16.74 -10.80 3.17
CA ASP A 18 -15.52 -11.55 2.86
C ASP A 18 -14.27 -10.81 3.36
N CYS A 19 -14.23 -9.49 3.19
CA CYS A 19 -13.11 -8.68 3.68
C CYS A 19 -13.01 -8.73 5.20
N LEU A 20 -14.13 -8.62 5.91
CA LEU A 20 -14.16 -8.68 7.38
C LEU A 20 -13.68 -10.03 7.89
N ASP A 21 -14.14 -11.11 7.28
CA ASP A 21 -13.72 -12.46 7.65
C ASP A 21 -12.21 -12.65 7.40
N ALA A 22 -11.73 -12.20 6.24
CA ALA A 22 -10.32 -12.33 5.89
C ALA A 22 -9.43 -11.51 6.83
N MET A 23 -9.83 -10.29 7.16
CA MET A 23 -9.09 -9.45 8.08
C MET A 23 -9.06 -10.02 9.51
N GLU A 24 -10.16 -10.58 9.97
CA GLU A 24 -10.20 -11.23 11.27
C GLU A 24 -9.22 -12.39 11.34
N ILE A 25 -9.22 -13.24 10.31
CA ILE A 25 -8.29 -14.37 10.21
C ILE A 25 -6.85 -13.88 10.12
N ALA A 26 -6.59 -12.87 9.30
CA ALA A 26 -5.25 -12.34 9.11
C ALA A 26 -4.68 -11.73 10.40
N CYS A 27 -5.46 -10.96 11.11
CA CYS A 27 -5.06 -10.35 12.38
C CYS A 27 -4.81 -11.41 13.45
N LYS A 28 -5.64 -12.45 13.49
CA LYS A 28 -5.47 -13.56 14.42
C LYS A 28 -4.19 -14.36 14.11
N GLU A 29 -3.92 -14.63 12.84
CA GLU A 29 -2.71 -15.33 12.42
C GLU A 29 -1.45 -14.51 12.79
N LEU A 30 -1.49 -13.21 12.56
CA LEU A 30 -0.39 -12.33 12.93
C LEU A 30 -0.19 -12.30 14.45
N GLY A 31 -1.27 -12.20 15.22
CA GLY A 31 -1.21 -12.15 16.67
C GLY A 31 -0.75 -13.44 17.32
N THR A 32 -0.98 -14.59 16.68
CA THR A 32 -0.55 -15.90 17.17
C THR A 32 0.84 -16.31 16.65
N GLY A 33 1.47 -15.49 15.84
CA GLY A 33 2.81 -15.75 15.31
C GLY A 33 2.86 -16.66 14.09
N HIS A 34 1.71 -17.01 13.50
CA HIS A 34 1.68 -17.83 12.29
C HIS A 34 1.84 -17.00 11.02
N GLY A 35 1.30 -15.78 11.01
CA GLY A 35 1.51 -14.83 9.94
C GLY A 35 2.68 -13.92 10.24
N ALA A 36 3.21 -13.29 9.21
CA ALA A 36 4.32 -12.36 9.36
C ALA A 36 4.24 -11.25 8.33
N ASN A 37 4.70 -10.08 8.72
CA ASN A 37 4.90 -8.98 7.79
C ASN A 37 6.33 -8.45 7.93
N GLY A 38 6.89 -8.02 6.80
CA GLY A 38 8.21 -7.41 6.78
C GLY A 38 8.17 -5.97 7.26
N ALA A 39 9.34 -5.41 7.51
CA ALA A 39 9.46 -4.01 7.85
C ALA A 39 9.06 -3.15 6.67
N ARG A 40 8.32 -2.08 6.95
CA ARG A 40 7.99 -1.08 5.94
C ARG A 40 9.27 -0.42 5.45
N SER A 41 9.44 -0.36 4.12
CA SER A 41 10.60 0.27 3.49
C SER A 41 10.12 1.50 2.73
N GLU A 42 10.76 2.64 2.98
CA GLU A 42 10.49 3.87 2.24
C GLU A 42 11.82 4.48 1.78
N ILE A 43 11.95 4.66 0.49
CA ILE A 43 13.12 5.29 -0.12
C ILE A 43 12.69 6.67 -0.60
N LEU A 44 13.39 7.70 -0.13
CA LEU A 44 13.12 9.08 -0.51
C LEU A 44 14.30 9.61 -1.31
N THR A 45 14.03 10.20 -2.46
CA THR A 45 15.07 10.79 -3.31
C THR A 45 14.64 12.17 -3.80
N PRO A 46 15.62 13.04 -4.09
CA PRO A 46 15.32 14.34 -4.70
C PRO A 46 14.67 14.18 -6.07
N THR A 47 13.87 15.19 -6.44
CA THR A 47 13.32 15.33 -7.79
C THR A 47 13.94 16.55 -8.46
N ASN A 48 13.49 16.86 -9.68
CA ASN A 48 13.89 18.09 -10.36
C ASN A 48 13.19 19.34 -9.79
N ARG A 49 12.36 19.18 -8.74
CA ARG A 49 11.73 20.29 -8.02
C ARG A 49 12.33 20.38 -6.62
N ASP A 50 12.57 21.61 -6.16
CA ASP A 50 13.14 21.84 -4.84
C ASP A 50 12.16 21.53 -3.69
N ASP A 51 10.84 21.57 -4.00
CA ASP A 51 9.78 21.40 -3.01
C ASP A 51 9.20 20.00 -3.00
N ALA A 52 9.80 19.05 -3.71
CA ALA A 52 9.22 17.72 -3.85
C ALA A 52 10.27 16.62 -3.75
N LEU A 53 9.88 15.52 -3.10
CA LEU A 53 10.68 14.30 -3.04
C LEU A 53 9.91 13.15 -3.69
N TYR A 54 10.65 12.23 -4.30
CA TYR A 54 10.09 10.98 -4.78
C TYR A 54 10.11 9.95 -3.64
N SER A 55 9.01 9.25 -3.44
CA SER A 55 8.90 8.20 -2.45
C SER A 55 8.56 6.87 -3.11
N LEU A 56 9.37 5.86 -2.85
CA LEU A 56 9.04 4.47 -3.16
C LEU A 56 8.85 3.73 -1.86
N LEU A 57 7.62 3.31 -1.61
CA LEU A 57 7.24 2.62 -0.39
C LEU A 57 6.87 1.19 -0.71
N THR A 58 7.43 0.25 0.04
CA THR A 58 7.07 -1.16 -0.09
C THR A 58 6.67 -1.73 1.27
N MET A 59 5.66 -2.57 1.23
CA MET A 59 5.21 -3.35 2.39
C MET A 59 4.91 -4.76 1.93
N ASP A 60 5.23 -5.74 2.75
CA ASP A 60 4.98 -7.12 2.41
C ASP A 60 4.46 -7.90 3.62
N GLY A 61 3.82 -9.02 3.32
CA GLY A 61 3.28 -9.87 4.36
C GLY A 61 2.92 -11.24 3.82
N VAL A 62 2.85 -12.19 4.73
CA VAL A 62 2.53 -13.58 4.41
C VAL A 62 1.51 -14.11 5.41
N ILE A 63 0.46 -14.75 4.91
CA ILE A 63 -0.53 -15.45 5.74
C ILE A 63 -0.56 -16.90 5.30
N PRO A 64 0.16 -17.79 6.02
CA PRO A 64 0.26 -19.20 5.64
C PRO A 64 -1.09 -19.90 5.57
N LYS A 65 -2.05 -19.53 6.43
CA LYS A 65 -3.38 -20.10 6.41
C LYS A 65 -4.07 -19.95 5.06
N PHE A 66 -3.86 -18.83 4.39
CA PHE A 66 -4.38 -18.58 3.03
C PHE A 66 -3.43 -19.03 1.94
N ARG A 67 -2.22 -19.47 2.30
CA ARG A 67 -1.14 -19.80 1.34
C ARG A 67 -0.84 -18.61 0.44
N VAL A 68 -0.81 -17.41 1.01
CA VAL A 68 -0.65 -16.17 0.27
C VAL A 68 0.46 -15.34 0.84
N GLY A 69 1.31 -14.83 -0.04
CA GLY A 69 2.20 -13.72 0.23
C GLY A 69 1.80 -12.54 -0.64
N ALA A 70 1.94 -11.34 -0.13
CA ALA A 70 1.55 -10.13 -0.84
C ALA A 70 2.60 -9.04 -0.68
N VAL A 71 2.78 -8.25 -1.73
CA VAL A 71 3.63 -7.07 -1.72
C VAL A 71 2.80 -5.88 -2.19
N ARG A 72 2.86 -4.79 -1.43
CA ARG A 72 2.25 -3.52 -1.81
C ARG A 72 3.35 -2.53 -2.16
N ILE A 73 3.25 -1.90 -3.31
CA ILE A 73 4.22 -0.93 -3.79
C ILE A 73 3.49 0.38 -4.06
N ASN A 74 3.93 1.45 -3.41
CA ASN A 74 3.43 2.80 -3.64
C ASN A 74 4.54 3.67 -4.20
N SER A 75 4.22 4.39 -5.27
CA SER A 75 5.15 5.32 -5.93
C SER A 75 4.50 6.70 -5.94
N ASP A 76 5.05 7.61 -5.16
CA ASP A 76 4.43 8.91 -4.89
C ASP A 76 5.42 10.05 -5.00
N ILE A 77 4.89 11.23 -5.24
CA ILE A 77 5.61 12.49 -5.07
C ILE A 77 5.12 13.12 -3.77
N LEU A 78 6.05 13.46 -2.88
CA LEU A 78 5.73 14.10 -1.62
C LEU A 78 6.04 15.58 -1.71
N THR A 79 5.07 16.41 -1.33
CA THR A 79 5.22 17.86 -1.26
C THR A 79 4.75 18.35 0.10
N TRP A 80 5.20 19.55 0.46
CA TRP A 80 4.81 20.17 1.74
C TRP A 80 4.26 21.58 1.46
N PRO A 81 3.04 21.70 0.89
CA PRO A 81 2.45 23.00 0.66
C PRO A 81 2.21 23.74 1.97
N LYS A 82 2.45 25.04 1.96
CA LYS A 82 2.21 25.88 3.11
C LYS A 82 0.70 26.01 3.35
N SER A 83 0.27 25.77 4.58
CA SER A 83 -1.14 25.90 4.98
C SER A 83 -1.25 26.84 6.19
N GLU A 84 -2.48 27.15 6.62
CA GLU A 84 -2.74 28.00 7.79
C GLU A 84 -2.14 27.43 9.07
N THR A 85 -2.02 26.10 9.14
CA THR A 85 -1.47 25.40 10.30
C THR A 85 0.00 25.03 10.16
N GLY A 86 0.66 25.45 9.07
CA GLY A 86 2.06 25.15 8.77
C GLY A 86 2.22 24.33 7.50
N LEU A 87 3.33 23.60 7.38
CA LEU A 87 3.60 22.75 6.25
C LEU A 87 2.85 21.42 6.38
N LYS A 88 2.18 21.02 5.32
CA LYS A 88 1.42 19.77 5.28
C LYS A 88 2.03 18.83 4.24
N ARG A 89 2.27 17.58 4.64
CA ARG A 89 2.74 16.54 3.71
C ARG A 89 1.59 16.12 2.80
N VAL A 90 1.81 16.18 1.49
CA VAL A 90 0.83 15.77 0.48
C VAL A 90 1.47 14.76 -0.45
N LYS A 91 0.74 13.70 -0.77
CA LYS A 91 1.17 12.67 -1.72
C LYS A 91 0.44 12.86 -3.04
N VAL A 92 1.19 12.78 -4.13
CA VAL A 92 0.66 12.82 -5.49
C VAL A 92 1.22 11.62 -6.24
N PRO A 93 0.41 10.90 -7.04
CA PRO A 93 0.93 9.79 -7.82
C PRO A 93 2.10 10.22 -8.70
N ALA A 94 3.15 9.41 -8.73
CA ALA A 94 4.38 9.75 -9.47
C ALA A 94 4.19 9.64 -10.98
N ALA A 95 3.28 8.79 -11.44
CA ALA A 95 3.00 8.61 -12.87
C ALA A 95 1.70 9.33 -13.25
N PRO A 96 1.71 10.13 -14.34
CA PRO A 96 0.52 10.87 -14.74
C PRO A 96 -0.68 10.01 -15.07
N ASN A 97 -0.47 8.75 -15.42
CA ASN A 97 -1.52 7.83 -15.85
C ASN A 97 -2.02 6.88 -14.77
N GLN A 98 -1.64 7.09 -13.53
CA GLN A 98 -2.08 6.28 -12.38
C GLN A 98 -3.39 6.82 -11.78
N ARG A 99 -4.27 7.28 -12.59
CA ARG A 99 -5.54 7.86 -12.14
C ARG A 99 -6.69 6.89 -12.32
#